data_78e7791eaa9b90470b3dd44398359484
#
_entry.id   78e7791eaa9b90470b3dd44398359484
#
_cell.length_a   1.000
_cell.length_b   1.000
_cell.length_c   1.000
_cell.angle_alpha   90.00
_cell.angle_beta   90.00
_cell.angle_gamma   90.00
#
_symmetry.space_group_name_H-M   'P 1'
#
loop_
_entity.id
_entity.type
_entity.pdbx_description
1 polymer ?
#
loop_
_entity_poly.entity_id
_entity_poly.type
_entity_poly.pdbx_seq_one_letter_code
_entity_poly.pdbx_strand_id
1 'polypeptide(L)'
;MGRGLLLVLWGWMVLWSVLSGRLDLLLRGVFHSLVGASGAALITAGLLLVFLHRSARKVIRWPWLVCAAMGSLVLLIPPNPSFSDLASNRPQGLPEPAELAFVLPPEQRSLTEWVRLLRSQPDPQLVDGNPVNISGFVWRQPEGPPLIARLTVRCCLADATPSGLVVAWPADAYPKANQWLAIKGQMTVGERNGESTAVVEPSAIKPIPRPKRPLEP
;
A
#
# COMPACT_ATOMS: atom_id res chain seq x y z
N MET A 1 1.74 -31.19 23.31
CA MET A 1 0.57 -30.29 23.23
C MET A 1 0.95 -28.83 22.97
N GLY A 2 1.91 -28.20 23.67
CA GLY A 2 2.22 -26.78 23.48
C GLY A 2 2.65 -26.38 22.06
N ARG A 3 3.45 -27.19 21.37
CA ARG A 3 3.88 -26.94 19.96
C ARG A 3 2.70 -26.91 18.99
N GLY A 4 1.80 -27.90 19.11
CA GLY A 4 0.63 -27.96 18.24
C GLY A 4 -0.30 -26.78 18.45
N LEU A 5 -0.54 -26.37 19.69
CA LEU A 5 -1.36 -25.20 20.01
C LEU A 5 -0.76 -23.90 19.47
N LEU A 6 0.58 -23.73 19.53
CA LEU A 6 1.24 -22.57 18.92
C LEU A 6 1.07 -22.53 17.40
N LEU A 7 1.23 -23.67 16.72
CA LEU A 7 1.02 -23.72 15.27
C LEU A 7 -0.43 -23.37 14.91
N VAL A 8 -1.41 -23.84 15.68
CA VAL A 8 -2.82 -23.48 15.48
C VAL A 8 -3.02 -21.97 15.70
N LEU A 9 -2.43 -21.39 16.75
CA LEU A 9 -2.53 -19.97 17.02
C LEU A 9 -1.94 -19.14 15.86
N TRP A 10 -0.72 -19.45 15.42
CA TRP A 10 -0.07 -18.74 14.33
C TRP A 10 -0.80 -18.93 12.98
N GLY A 11 -1.25 -20.15 12.70
CA GLY A 11 -2.06 -20.40 11.50
C GLY A 11 -3.38 -19.64 11.51
N TRP A 12 -4.04 -19.54 12.67
CA TRP A 12 -5.23 -18.71 12.84
C TRP A 12 -4.95 -17.23 12.61
N MET A 13 -3.83 -16.71 13.14
CA MET A 13 -3.42 -15.32 12.93
C MET A 13 -3.21 -14.99 11.46
N VAL A 14 -2.54 -15.91 10.73
CA VAL A 14 -2.31 -15.75 9.29
C VAL A 14 -3.64 -15.73 8.55
N LEU A 15 -4.55 -16.67 8.82
CA LEU A 15 -5.88 -16.68 8.20
C LEU A 15 -6.70 -15.44 8.55
N TRP A 16 -6.69 -15.04 9.82
CA TRP A 16 -7.37 -13.82 10.24
C TRP A 16 -6.85 -12.57 9.52
N SER A 17 -5.54 -12.49 9.27
CA SER A 17 -4.94 -11.38 8.53
C SER A 17 -5.43 -11.31 7.08
N VAL A 18 -5.65 -12.48 6.44
CA VAL A 18 -6.26 -12.55 5.11
C VAL A 18 -7.72 -12.10 5.15
N LEU A 19 -8.52 -12.68 6.05
CA LEU A 19 -9.97 -12.43 6.14
C LEU A 19 -10.32 -11.01 6.57
N SER A 20 -9.50 -10.41 7.43
CA SER A 20 -9.70 -9.04 7.93
C SER A 20 -9.22 -7.94 6.96
N GLY A 21 -8.62 -8.29 5.81
CA GLY A 21 -8.06 -7.33 4.87
C GLY A 21 -6.78 -6.62 5.35
N ARG A 22 -6.21 -7.05 6.49
CA ARG A 22 -4.93 -6.51 6.98
C ARG A 22 -3.78 -6.77 6.02
N LEU A 23 -3.87 -7.86 5.29
CA LEU A 23 -2.87 -8.28 4.33
C LEU A 23 -2.80 -7.34 3.12
N ASP A 24 -3.90 -6.68 2.76
CA ASP A 24 -3.93 -5.67 1.69
C ASP A 24 -3.01 -4.46 1.96
N LEU A 25 -2.61 -4.25 3.23
CA LEU A 25 -1.65 -3.22 3.62
C LEU A 25 -0.18 -3.66 3.46
N LEU A 26 0.06 -4.95 3.36
CA LEU A 26 1.40 -5.53 3.46
C LEU A 26 1.83 -6.22 2.17
N LEU A 27 0.90 -6.88 1.47
CA LEU A 27 1.16 -7.75 0.34
C LEU A 27 0.23 -7.45 -0.83
N ARG A 28 0.77 -7.65 -2.02
CA ARG A 28 -0.04 -7.64 -3.24
C ARG A 28 -1.05 -8.79 -3.22
N GLY A 29 -2.29 -8.53 -3.68
CA GLY A 29 -3.42 -9.46 -3.61
C GLY A 29 -3.17 -10.85 -4.22
N VAL A 30 -2.26 -10.95 -5.20
CA VAL A 30 -1.86 -12.22 -5.84
C VAL A 30 -1.30 -13.24 -4.83
N PHE A 31 -0.67 -12.76 -3.75
CA PHE A 31 -0.07 -13.62 -2.73
C PHE A 31 -1.02 -14.03 -1.61
N HIS A 32 -2.23 -13.46 -1.54
CA HIS A 32 -3.18 -13.74 -0.46
C HIS A 32 -3.60 -15.20 -0.39
N SER A 33 -3.80 -15.85 -1.55
CA SER A 33 -4.14 -17.28 -1.62
C SER A 33 -3.02 -18.16 -1.05
N LEU A 34 -1.76 -17.83 -1.37
CA LEU A 34 -0.60 -18.57 -0.86
C LEU A 34 -0.47 -18.44 0.66
N VAL A 35 -0.64 -17.20 1.17
CA VAL A 35 -0.62 -16.94 2.62
C VAL A 35 -1.78 -17.65 3.32
N GLY A 36 -2.98 -17.63 2.73
CA GLY A 36 -4.13 -18.36 3.26
C GLY A 36 -3.89 -19.89 3.33
N ALA A 37 -3.33 -20.45 2.27
CA ALA A 37 -2.97 -21.87 2.22
C ALA A 37 -1.92 -22.24 3.30
N SER A 38 -0.92 -21.38 3.51
CA SER A 38 0.10 -21.58 4.56
C SER A 38 -0.53 -21.55 5.97
N GLY A 39 -1.47 -20.63 6.21
CA GLY A 39 -2.23 -20.57 7.46
C GLY A 39 -3.04 -21.84 7.73
N ALA A 40 -3.73 -22.35 6.71
CA ALA A 40 -4.47 -23.60 6.79
C ALA A 40 -3.54 -24.80 7.06
N ALA A 41 -2.39 -24.85 6.38
CA ALA A 41 -1.38 -25.89 6.59
C ALA A 41 -0.82 -25.89 8.03
N LEU A 42 -0.57 -24.69 8.59
CA LEU A 42 -0.12 -24.56 9.99
C LEU A 42 -1.19 -25.06 10.99
N ILE A 43 -2.47 -24.76 10.75
CA ILE A 43 -3.56 -25.23 11.60
C ILE A 43 -3.66 -26.76 11.53
N THR A 44 -3.66 -27.34 10.32
CA THR A 44 -3.78 -28.79 10.15
C THR A 44 -2.60 -29.53 10.78
N ALA A 45 -1.36 -29.05 10.57
CA ALA A 45 -0.17 -29.61 11.21
C ALA A 45 -0.24 -29.48 12.74
N GLY A 46 -0.70 -28.33 13.25
CA GLY A 46 -0.86 -28.10 14.67
C GLY A 46 -1.87 -29.04 15.31
N LEU A 47 -3.04 -29.22 14.69
CA LEU A 47 -4.07 -30.14 15.14
C LEU A 47 -3.54 -31.60 15.13
N LEU A 48 -2.88 -32.01 14.05
CA LEU A 48 -2.30 -33.35 13.95
C LEU A 48 -1.31 -33.60 15.09
N LEU A 49 -0.44 -32.65 15.39
CA LEU A 49 0.50 -32.77 16.52
C LEU A 49 -0.20 -32.85 17.88
N VAL A 50 -1.31 -32.13 18.05
CA VAL A 50 -2.12 -32.21 19.28
C VAL A 50 -2.73 -33.58 19.43
N PHE A 51 -3.30 -34.16 18.36
CA PHE A 51 -3.93 -35.48 18.38
C PHE A 51 -2.91 -36.60 18.55
N LEU A 52 -1.79 -36.58 17.82
CA LEU A 52 -0.77 -37.63 17.89
C LEU A 52 0.00 -37.67 19.21
N HIS A 53 0.22 -36.50 19.85
CA HIS A 53 1.02 -36.38 21.06
C HIS A 53 0.18 -36.16 22.32
N ARG A 54 -1.00 -36.69 22.39
CA ARG A 54 -1.92 -36.56 23.54
C ARG A 54 -1.33 -37.01 24.87
N SER A 55 -0.37 -37.94 24.86
CA SER A 55 0.25 -38.54 26.06
C SER A 55 1.55 -37.86 26.54
N ALA A 56 2.10 -36.89 25.82
CA ALA A 56 3.37 -36.28 26.22
C ALA A 56 3.19 -35.26 27.36
N ARG A 57 4.00 -35.38 28.41
CA ARG A 57 4.01 -34.47 29.56
C ARG A 57 4.09 -33.00 29.13
N LYS A 58 3.21 -32.17 29.68
CA LYS A 58 3.10 -30.73 29.44
C LYS A 58 4.28 -29.98 30.06
N VAL A 59 5.38 -29.83 29.38
CA VAL A 59 6.40 -28.86 29.78
C VAL A 59 6.16 -27.57 29.00
N ILE A 60 5.53 -26.61 29.65
CA ILE A 60 5.40 -25.24 29.09
C ILE A 60 6.75 -24.57 29.33
N ARG A 61 7.45 -24.27 28.25
CA ARG A 61 8.73 -23.54 28.28
C ARG A 61 8.48 -22.06 28.08
N TRP A 62 9.18 -21.20 28.81
CA TRP A 62 9.09 -19.75 28.73
C TRP A 62 9.10 -19.19 27.29
N PRO A 63 9.95 -19.66 26.35
CA PRO A 63 9.92 -19.15 24.96
C PRO A 63 8.58 -19.31 24.25
N TRP A 64 7.78 -20.29 24.62
CA TRP A 64 6.48 -20.54 24.01
C TRP A 64 5.41 -19.59 24.48
N LEU A 65 5.51 -19.16 25.73
CA LEU A 65 4.65 -18.12 26.28
C LEU A 65 4.96 -16.77 25.61
N VAL A 66 6.24 -16.47 25.40
CA VAL A 66 6.66 -15.27 24.67
C VAL A 66 6.14 -15.28 23.23
N CYS A 67 6.28 -16.40 22.50
CA CYS A 67 5.75 -16.53 21.15
C CYS A 67 4.21 -16.40 21.12
N ALA A 68 3.50 -16.97 22.05
CA ALA A 68 2.05 -16.83 22.14
C ALA A 68 1.63 -15.39 22.46
N ALA A 69 2.33 -14.72 23.39
CA ALA A 69 2.09 -13.33 23.76
C ALA A 69 2.35 -12.38 22.58
N MET A 70 3.47 -12.56 21.86
CA MET A 70 3.78 -11.80 20.66
C MET A 70 2.70 -11.97 19.59
N GLY A 71 2.28 -13.19 19.36
CA GLY A 71 1.21 -13.49 18.44
C GLY A 71 -0.10 -12.81 18.80
N SER A 72 -0.50 -12.90 20.06
CA SER A 72 -1.72 -12.24 20.56
C SER A 72 -1.64 -10.71 20.44
N LEU A 73 -0.46 -10.13 20.69
CA LEU A 73 -0.23 -8.69 20.55
C LEU A 73 -0.46 -8.20 19.12
N VAL A 74 0.05 -8.94 18.13
CA VAL A 74 -0.13 -8.61 16.69
C VAL A 74 -1.61 -8.68 16.28
N LEU A 75 -2.40 -9.58 16.88
CA LEU A 75 -3.84 -9.64 16.64
C LEU A 75 -4.58 -8.41 17.20
N LEU A 76 -4.18 -7.97 18.40
CA LEU A 76 -4.85 -6.89 19.14
C LEU A 76 -4.51 -5.50 18.57
N ILE A 77 -3.27 -5.30 18.10
CA ILE A 77 -2.79 -4.01 17.60
C ILE A 77 -2.66 -4.08 16.07
N PRO A 78 -3.66 -3.60 15.32
CA PRO A 78 -3.55 -3.56 13.86
C PRO A 78 -2.47 -2.56 13.42
N PRO A 79 -1.63 -2.90 12.44
CA PRO A 79 -0.66 -1.98 11.89
C PRO A 79 -1.38 -0.81 11.20
N ASN A 80 -0.96 0.40 11.53
CA ASN A 80 -1.45 1.62 10.89
C ASN A 80 -0.27 2.46 10.38
N PRO A 81 0.38 2.05 9.28
CA PRO A 81 1.54 2.75 8.76
C PRO A 81 1.17 4.13 8.22
N SER A 82 2.06 5.11 8.43
CA SER A 82 2.01 6.40 7.75
C SER A 82 2.58 6.24 6.34
N PHE A 83 1.74 6.42 5.33
CA PHE A 83 2.15 6.30 3.93
C PHE A 83 3.08 7.44 3.50
N SER A 84 2.88 8.63 4.04
CA SER A 84 3.75 9.78 3.80
C SER A 84 5.17 9.54 4.31
N ASP A 85 5.34 9.00 5.54
CA ASP A 85 6.65 8.71 6.09
C ASP A 85 7.34 7.55 5.36
N LEU A 86 6.56 6.54 4.96
CA LEU A 86 7.06 5.46 4.13
C LEU A 86 7.58 5.98 2.78
N ALA A 87 6.85 6.91 2.14
CA ALA A 87 7.25 7.49 0.88
C ALA A 87 8.53 8.33 1.02
N SER A 88 8.65 9.11 2.09
CA SER A 88 9.80 10.00 2.32
C SER A 88 11.11 9.24 2.59
N ASN A 89 11.03 8.03 3.14
CA ASN A 89 12.20 7.21 3.46
C ASN A 89 12.59 6.22 2.36
N ARG A 90 12.06 6.37 1.14
CA ARG A 90 12.32 5.46 0.04
C ARG A 90 12.84 6.16 -1.20
N PRO A 91 13.68 5.50 -2.01
CA PRO A 91 14.10 6.05 -3.28
C PRO A 91 12.88 6.30 -4.16
N GLN A 92 12.84 7.49 -4.75
CA GLN A 92 11.83 7.84 -5.72
C GLN A 92 12.12 7.11 -7.02
N GLY A 93 11.19 6.35 -7.49
CA GLY A 93 11.32 5.67 -8.77
C GLY A 93 10.35 4.52 -8.90
N LEU A 94 9.59 4.53 -9.98
CA LEU A 94 8.91 3.30 -10.40
C LEU A 94 9.98 2.30 -10.83
N PRO A 95 9.79 1.00 -10.56
CA PRO A 95 10.52 -0.03 -11.28
C PRO A 95 10.38 0.23 -12.78
N GLU A 96 11.40 -0.15 -13.54
CA GLU A 96 11.41 0.00 -15.01
C GLU A 96 10.01 -0.20 -15.60
N PRO A 97 9.53 0.73 -16.46
CA PRO A 97 8.19 0.61 -17.00
C PRO A 97 8.11 -0.69 -17.77
N ALA A 98 7.19 -1.56 -17.38
CA ALA A 98 6.68 -2.53 -18.32
C ALA A 98 6.24 -1.73 -19.55
N GLU A 99 6.69 -2.14 -20.75
CA GLU A 99 6.25 -1.52 -22.00
C GLU A 99 4.76 -1.23 -21.88
N LEU A 100 4.36 0.04 -22.12
CA LEU A 100 2.96 0.44 -22.07
C LEU A 100 2.20 -0.30 -23.19
N ALA A 101 1.86 -1.55 -22.94
CA ALA A 101 1.14 -2.37 -23.89
C ALA A 101 -0.29 -1.86 -24.14
N PHE A 102 -0.80 -1.01 -23.22
CA PHE A 102 -2.14 -0.46 -23.32
C PHE A 102 -2.22 0.89 -22.62
N VAL A 103 -2.56 1.95 -23.35
CA VAL A 103 -2.82 3.28 -22.78
C VAL A 103 -4.33 3.40 -22.52
N LEU A 104 -4.70 3.41 -21.24
CA LEU A 104 -6.10 3.65 -20.86
C LEU A 104 -6.55 5.07 -21.23
N PRO A 105 -7.85 5.26 -21.51
CA PRO A 105 -8.41 6.61 -21.65
C PRO A 105 -8.08 7.47 -20.41
N PRO A 106 -7.86 8.79 -20.57
CA PRO A 106 -7.43 9.67 -19.47
C PRO A 106 -8.28 9.57 -18.21
N GLU A 107 -9.60 9.46 -18.36
CA GLU A 107 -10.56 9.39 -17.25
C GLU A 107 -10.44 8.11 -16.39
N GLN A 108 -9.88 7.05 -16.96
CA GLN A 108 -9.75 5.74 -16.32
C GLN A 108 -8.35 5.48 -15.76
N ARG A 109 -7.41 6.40 -16.01
CA ARG A 109 -6.02 6.24 -15.54
C ARG A 109 -5.94 6.43 -14.04
N SER A 110 -5.32 5.47 -13.36
CA SER A 110 -4.90 5.61 -11.97
C SER A 110 -3.77 6.62 -11.83
N LEU A 111 -3.46 7.03 -10.59
CA LEU A 111 -2.33 7.93 -10.32
C LEU A 111 -1.01 7.34 -10.82
N THR A 112 -0.80 6.06 -10.59
CA THR A 112 0.42 5.36 -11.02
C THR A 112 0.54 5.29 -12.54
N GLU A 113 -0.57 5.08 -13.26
CA GLU A 113 -0.58 5.07 -14.72
C GLU A 113 -0.26 6.45 -15.30
N TRP A 114 -0.76 7.52 -14.68
CA TRP A 114 -0.36 8.88 -15.04
C TRP A 114 1.15 9.11 -14.85
N VAL A 115 1.71 8.70 -13.71
CA VAL A 115 3.16 8.82 -13.45
C VAL A 115 3.97 8.00 -14.46
N ARG A 116 3.52 6.80 -14.82
CA ARG A 116 4.17 5.96 -15.84
C ARG A 116 4.15 6.64 -17.20
N LEU A 117 3.00 7.18 -17.61
CA LEU A 117 2.86 7.90 -18.86
C LEU A 117 3.81 9.10 -18.94
N LEU A 118 3.80 9.96 -17.91
CA LEU A 118 4.66 11.15 -17.86
C LEU A 118 6.16 10.83 -17.83
N ARG A 119 6.53 9.65 -17.37
CA ARG A 119 7.93 9.19 -17.46
C ARG A 119 8.31 8.65 -18.82
N SER A 120 7.39 7.97 -19.50
CA SER A 120 7.63 7.47 -20.86
C SER A 120 7.54 8.58 -21.90
N GLN A 121 6.75 9.60 -21.63
CA GLN A 121 6.53 10.77 -22.48
C GLN A 121 6.63 12.03 -21.61
N PRO A 122 7.83 12.55 -21.41
CA PRO A 122 8.07 13.65 -20.47
C PRO A 122 7.55 15.01 -20.93
N ASP A 123 7.10 15.15 -22.18
CA ASP A 123 6.51 16.39 -22.68
C ASP A 123 5.13 16.62 -22.05
N PRO A 124 4.99 17.63 -21.15
CA PRO A 124 3.73 17.89 -20.48
C PRO A 124 2.63 18.41 -21.40
N GLN A 125 2.97 18.93 -22.58
CA GLN A 125 1.98 19.43 -23.55
C GLN A 125 1.12 18.30 -24.13
N LEU A 126 1.64 17.07 -24.19
CA LEU A 126 0.91 15.91 -24.70
C LEU A 126 -0.29 15.52 -23.83
N VAL A 127 -0.30 15.95 -22.59
CA VAL A 127 -1.36 15.60 -21.61
C VAL A 127 -2.18 16.82 -21.20
N ASP A 128 -1.88 18.00 -21.72
CA ASP A 128 -2.59 19.24 -21.40
C ASP A 128 -4.09 19.13 -21.71
N GLY A 129 -4.95 19.62 -20.81
CA GLY A 129 -6.41 19.54 -20.92
C GLY A 129 -7.02 18.17 -20.67
N ASN A 130 -6.22 17.12 -20.50
CA ASN A 130 -6.76 15.78 -20.26
C ASN A 130 -7.48 15.68 -18.90
N PRO A 131 -8.68 15.09 -18.84
CA PRO A 131 -9.42 14.92 -17.59
C PRO A 131 -8.69 13.95 -16.64
N VAL A 132 -8.68 14.30 -15.36
CA VAL A 132 -8.03 13.54 -14.29
C VAL A 132 -9.05 13.14 -13.23
N ASN A 133 -9.04 11.86 -12.84
CA ASN A 133 -9.83 11.35 -11.74
C ASN A 133 -8.99 10.36 -10.92
N ILE A 134 -8.28 10.88 -9.93
CA ILE A 134 -7.29 10.13 -9.16
C ILE A 134 -7.60 10.14 -7.67
N SER A 135 -7.02 9.17 -6.97
CA SER A 135 -7.03 9.17 -5.51
C SER A 135 -5.66 8.77 -4.97
N GLY A 136 -5.27 9.36 -3.85
CA GLY A 136 -3.98 9.11 -3.24
C GLY A 136 -3.89 9.68 -1.83
N PHE A 137 -2.74 9.50 -1.21
CA PHE A 137 -2.40 10.17 0.05
C PHE A 137 -1.54 11.40 -0.21
N VAL A 138 -1.65 12.36 0.69
CA VAL A 138 -0.82 13.57 0.66
C VAL A 138 0.58 13.22 1.14
N TRP A 139 1.54 13.37 0.25
CA TRP A 139 2.95 13.14 0.52
C TRP A 139 3.67 14.49 0.65
N ARG A 140 4.09 14.82 1.87
CA ARG A 140 4.94 16.00 2.11
C ARG A 140 6.38 15.67 1.76
N GLN A 141 6.94 16.47 0.88
CA GLN A 141 8.36 16.47 0.59
C GLN A 141 9.09 17.45 1.51
N PRO A 142 10.41 17.27 1.74
CA PRO A 142 11.22 18.23 2.51
C PRO A 142 11.19 19.64 1.90
N GLU A 143 11.15 19.72 0.57
CA GLU A 143 11.13 20.96 -0.19
C GLU A 143 9.96 20.99 -1.17
N GLY A 144 9.28 22.13 -1.24
CA GLY A 144 8.18 22.37 -2.17
C GLY A 144 6.79 21.95 -1.69
N PRO A 145 5.78 22.13 -2.55
CA PRO A 145 4.40 21.79 -2.24
C PRO A 145 4.22 20.27 -2.11
N PRO A 146 3.22 19.83 -1.31
CA PRO A 146 2.93 18.41 -1.17
C PRO A 146 2.46 17.80 -2.49
N LEU A 147 2.76 16.53 -2.69
CA LEU A 147 2.27 15.75 -3.83
C LEU A 147 1.05 14.92 -3.41
N ILE A 148 0.22 14.58 -4.38
CA ILE A 148 -0.70 13.46 -4.25
C ILE A 148 0.01 12.20 -4.71
N ALA A 149 0.03 11.15 -3.89
CA ALA A 149 0.87 9.98 -4.15
C ALA A 149 0.17 8.64 -3.90
N ARG A 150 0.74 7.60 -4.50
CA ARG A 150 0.45 6.19 -4.25
C ARG A 150 1.74 5.45 -4.03
N LEU A 151 1.67 4.33 -3.31
CA LEU A 151 2.76 3.37 -3.22
C LEU A 151 2.50 2.23 -4.19
N THR A 152 3.45 1.99 -5.08
CA THR A 152 3.46 0.82 -5.97
C THR A 152 4.29 -0.29 -5.36
N VAL A 153 3.85 -1.53 -5.48
CA VAL A 153 4.51 -2.71 -4.93
C VAL A 153 4.64 -3.81 -5.97
N ARG A 154 5.75 -4.50 -5.97
CA ARG A 154 5.93 -5.74 -6.76
C ARG A 154 5.40 -6.95 -6.00
N CYS A 155 5.79 -7.12 -4.75
CA CYS A 155 5.33 -8.21 -3.89
C CYS A 155 4.78 -7.73 -2.55
N CYS A 156 5.43 -6.84 -1.86
CA CYS A 156 5.08 -6.45 -0.49
C CYS A 156 5.48 -5.01 -0.15
N LEU A 157 5.05 -4.54 1.01
CA LEU A 157 5.37 -3.20 1.48
C LEU A 157 6.88 -2.92 1.57
N ALA A 158 7.73 -3.94 1.69
CA ALA A 158 9.18 -3.75 1.75
C ALA A 158 9.77 -3.21 0.44
N ASP A 159 9.18 -3.55 -0.71
CA ASP A 159 9.61 -3.09 -2.04
C ASP A 159 8.79 -1.90 -2.57
N ALA A 160 7.94 -1.32 -1.73
CA ALA A 160 7.08 -0.22 -2.16
C ALA A 160 7.88 1.00 -2.59
N THR A 161 7.50 1.57 -3.73
CA THR A 161 8.06 2.80 -4.28
C THR A 161 6.98 3.87 -4.39
N PRO A 162 7.26 5.13 -3.99
CA PRO A 162 6.29 6.19 -4.12
C PRO A 162 6.19 6.72 -5.55
N SER A 163 4.96 6.93 -6.00
CA SER A 163 4.61 7.60 -7.25
C SER A 163 3.75 8.80 -6.91
N GLY A 164 4.18 10.00 -7.27
CA GLY A 164 3.49 11.24 -6.93
C GLY A 164 3.27 12.15 -8.12
N LEU A 165 2.18 12.91 -8.09
CA LEU A 165 1.84 13.97 -9.04
C LEU A 165 1.79 15.32 -8.34
N VAL A 166 2.21 16.34 -9.05
CA VAL A 166 2.09 17.74 -8.63
C VAL A 166 0.63 18.16 -8.75
N VAL A 167 0.14 18.88 -7.74
CA VAL A 167 -1.22 19.42 -7.73
C VAL A 167 -1.14 20.92 -7.50
N ALA A 168 -1.92 21.68 -8.24
CA ALA A 168 -2.11 23.11 -8.00
C ALA A 168 -3.03 23.29 -6.78
N TRP A 169 -2.44 23.24 -5.58
CA TRP A 169 -3.19 23.42 -4.35
C TRP A 169 -3.70 24.85 -4.19
N PRO A 170 -4.91 25.05 -3.63
CA PRO A 170 -5.36 26.40 -3.24
C PRO A 170 -4.33 27.06 -2.31
N ALA A 171 -4.07 28.34 -2.52
CA ALA A 171 -2.98 29.08 -1.90
C ALA A 171 -2.96 29.05 -0.35
N ASP A 172 -4.13 28.90 0.29
CA ASP A 172 -4.29 29.05 1.74
C ASP A 172 -4.50 27.71 2.50
N ALA A 173 -4.52 26.57 1.82
CA ALA A 173 -4.90 25.31 2.44
C ALA A 173 -4.17 24.08 1.89
N TYR A 174 -2.92 23.89 2.29
CA TYR A 174 -2.28 22.60 2.05
C TYR A 174 -2.93 21.51 2.91
N PRO A 175 -3.29 20.36 2.30
CA PRO A 175 -3.86 19.25 3.03
C PRO A 175 -2.82 18.64 4.00
N LYS A 176 -3.30 17.97 5.05
CA LYS A 176 -2.45 17.33 6.04
C LYS A 176 -1.69 16.16 5.43
N ALA A 177 -0.43 15.96 5.87
CA ALA A 177 0.33 14.78 5.49
C ALA A 177 -0.44 13.48 5.80
N ASN A 178 -0.29 12.48 4.95
CA ASN A 178 -0.96 11.17 5.05
C ASN A 178 -2.51 11.21 4.93
N GLN A 179 -3.10 12.37 4.65
CA GLN A 179 -4.52 12.46 4.35
C GLN A 179 -4.83 11.85 2.99
N TRP A 180 -5.89 11.04 2.91
CA TRP A 180 -6.35 10.47 1.65
C TRP A 180 -7.36 11.38 0.97
N LEU A 181 -7.13 11.63 -0.31
CA LEU A 181 -7.93 12.53 -1.13
C LEU A 181 -8.32 11.85 -2.45
N ALA A 182 -9.52 12.16 -2.92
CA ALA A 182 -9.94 11.97 -4.30
C ALA A 182 -9.94 13.34 -4.99
N ILE A 183 -9.30 13.42 -6.13
CA ILE A 183 -9.12 14.66 -6.90
C ILE A 183 -9.69 14.43 -8.29
N LYS A 184 -10.59 15.33 -8.70
CA LYS A 184 -11.05 15.46 -10.07
C LYS A 184 -10.58 16.80 -10.61
N GLY A 185 -10.20 16.83 -11.87
CA GLY A 185 -9.69 18.03 -12.52
C GLY A 185 -9.17 17.74 -13.92
N GLN A 186 -8.18 18.47 -14.34
CA GLN A 186 -7.51 18.28 -15.61
C GLN A 186 -5.99 18.41 -15.45
N MET A 187 -5.24 17.83 -16.37
CA MET A 187 -3.81 18.09 -16.47
C MET A 187 -3.59 19.44 -17.11
N THR A 188 -2.63 20.19 -16.59
CA THR A 188 -2.18 21.46 -17.13
C THR A 188 -0.66 21.49 -17.17
N VAL A 189 -0.10 22.37 -17.98
CA VAL A 189 1.34 22.63 -18.00
C VAL A 189 1.65 23.68 -16.94
N GLY A 190 2.48 23.30 -15.98
CA GLY A 190 3.00 24.19 -14.95
C GLY A 190 4.51 24.25 -14.97
N GLU A 191 5.08 25.01 -14.06
CA GLU A 191 6.53 25.12 -13.87
C GLU A 191 6.92 24.60 -12.49
N ARG A 192 7.98 23.80 -12.43
CA ARG A 192 8.57 23.33 -11.18
C ARG A 192 10.10 23.36 -11.29
N ASN A 193 10.75 24.10 -10.40
CA ASN A 193 12.21 24.26 -10.40
C ASN A 193 12.78 24.78 -11.74
N GLY A 194 12.04 25.62 -12.49
CA GLY A 194 12.46 26.14 -13.79
C GLY A 194 12.23 25.19 -14.97
N GLU A 195 11.59 24.01 -14.73
CA GLU A 195 11.24 23.06 -15.79
C GLU A 195 9.72 22.96 -15.96
N SER A 196 9.28 22.87 -17.22
CA SER A 196 7.88 22.60 -17.53
C SER A 196 7.49 21.20 -17.05
N THR A 197 6.42 21.09 -16.30
CA THR A 197 5.93 19.82 -15.75
C THR A 197 4.41 19.72 -15.84
N ALA A 198 3.91 18.50 -15.91
CA ALA A 198 2.47 18.28 -15.82
C ALA A 198 1.99 18.46 -14.37
N VAL A 199 0.95 19.26 -14.21
CA VAL A 199 0.34 19.61 -12.93
C VAL A 199 -1.13 19.28 -12.99
N VAL A 200 -1.67 18.69 -11.95
CA VAL A 200 -3.11 18.48 -11.81
C VAL A 200 -3.76 19.75 -11.32
N GLU A 201 -4.60 20.37 -12.14
CA GLU A 201 -5.47 21.47 -11.74
C GLU A 201 -6.80 20.92 -11.22
N PRO A 202 -7.06 20.99 -9.90
CA PRO A 202 -8.22 20.37 -9.31
C PRO A 202 -9.50 21.21 -9.53
N SER A 203 -10.53 20.60 -10.06
CA SER A 203 -11.90 21.15 -10.03
C SER A 203 -12.65 20.76 -8.77
N ALA A 204 -12.30 19.62 -8.17
CA ALA A 204 -12.85 19.15 -6.89
C ALA A 204 -11.83 18.32 -6.11
N ILE A 205 -11.70 18.60 -4.82
CA ILE A 205 -10.87 17.85 -3.86
C ILE A 205 -11.79 17.33 -2.75
N LYS A 206 -11.77 16.02 -2.53
CA LYS A 206 -12.63 15.37 -1.54
C LYS A 206 -11.80 14.51 -0.58
N PRO A 207 -11.85 14.74 0.74
CA PRO A 207 -11.29 13.81 1.70
C PRO A 207 -12.01 12.46 1.61
N ILE A 208 -11.24 11.38 1.60
CA ILE A 208 -11.75 10.02 1.58
C ILE A 208 -11.08 9.20 2.69
N PRO A 209 -11.74 8.15 3.21
CA PRO A 209 -11.05 7.18 4.04
C PRO A 209 -9.98 6.45 3.22
N ARG A 210 -8.96 5.93 3.91
CA ARG A 210 -7.95 5.08 3.25
C ARG A 210 -8.65 3.93 2.51
N PRO A 211 -8.38 3.72 1.21
CA PRO A 211 -8.94 2.60 0.46
C PRO A 211 -8.58 1.26 1.09
N LYS A 212 -9.42 0.25 0.91
CA LYS A 212 -9.13 -1.12 1.37
C LYS A 212 -7.85 -1.67 0.76
N ARG A 213 -7.57 -1.33 -0.50
CA ARG A 213 -6.33 -1.65 -1.21
C ARG A 213 -5.54 -0.38 -1.50
N PRO A 214 -4.71 0.07 -0.56
CA PRO A 214 -3.98 1.33 -0.69
C PRO A 214 -2.74 1.22 -1.57
N LEU A 215 -2.24 0.00 -1.80
CA LEU A 215 -1.08 -0.29 -2.65
C LEU A 215 -1.53 -0.58 -4.07
N GLU A 216 -0.80 -0.03 -5.06
CA GLU A 216 -1.02 -0.28 -6.49
C GLU A 216 0.03 -1.27 -7.03
N PRO A 217 -0.31 -2.07 -8.06
CA PRO A 217 0.61 -3.01 -8.69
C PRO A 217 1.63 -2.33 -9.59
#